data_f2189a7940ba46d96de816107c799554
#
_entry.id   f2189a7940ba46d96de816107c799554
#
_cell.length_a   1.000
_cell.length_b   1.000
_cell.length_c   1.000
_cell.angle_alpha   90.00
_cell.angle_beta   90.00
_cell.angle_gamma   90.00
#
_symmetry.space_group_name_H-M   'P 1'
#
loop_
_entity.id
_entity.type
_entity.pdbx_description
1 polymer ?
#
loop_
_entity_poly.entity_id
_entity_poly.type
_entity_poly.pdbx_seq_one_letter_code
_entity_poly.pdbx_strand_id
1 'polypeptide(L)'
;YLELMVGGYSDNQPDYSWINPGEIREFSQIWYPIKGIKGVKNATNDAAVNFEPTEGNNYRVGYCATTLYENARVVVKYKDRIIMDRRINIDPDKYFLEQVSVPDPSDPSALYTALYDAEGNLLVDYRPIVQEEKPLPKVIDGTKPVKEYKTNEELYLAGLRVDQFNNARLDYMDFYNEALLRDSMDARVNIEVGKHYIRQGKWEKAEQHLLRAQTRLSHDYTTVKNTEALYYLGYLYQMTDNIGKATDAYWAATWTPDFKHRSFYELAVLAVKDKDYKRAMDMIIQSLYVGGRDLQALTLKAYILRMQGKKEEAQETIRYIQQIDPLDYWSAAETNLSVSQGASFLKAGTNHNSKGIIAVQELLEVVNNYMTIGATEDALTLLNSAISLGEPYVSYPLLYYYKAYNLLKGKNTTEFQACLDKAASLSPLNNYPFRIEEIVLFTTLLQERPNDALLHYHLGNLLYYLGQKESGLEHWLHATEADPAFAIAARNVGFGYGCLNDLEKSMKYYDRAINANPNDPLLLTESDKIYEQANVPATQRLKRLESHLKTVMKHDDAVMRLLTLLSLIHI
;
A
#
# COMPACT_ATOMS: atom_id res chain seq x y z
N TYR A 1 -15.78 -0.23 -25.47
CA TYR A 1 -15.00 -0.39 -24.23
C TYR A 1 -15.54 -1.61 -23.49
N LEU A 2 -14.69 -2.53 -23.10
CA LEU A 2 -15.01 -3.73 -22.32
C LEU A 2 -14.10 -3.77 -21.10
N GLU A 3 -14.69 -3.92 -19.92
CA GLU A 3 -13.99 -4.02 -18.65
C GLU A 3 -14.41 -5.32 -17.96
N LEU A 4 -13.42 -6.16 -17.64
CA LEU A 4 -13.62 -7.42 -16.95
C LEU A 4 -13.10 -7.29 -15.54
N MET A 5 -14.01 -7.11 -14.59
CA MET A 5 -13.69 -6.96 -13.16
C MET A 5 -14.21 -8.14 -12.35
N VAL A 6 -13.35 -8.69 -11.51
CA VAL A 6 -13.70 -9.71 -10.53
C VAL A 6 -13.07 -9.33 -9.20
N GLY A 7 -13.90 -9.19 -8.17
CA GLY A 7 -13.44 -8.96 -6.79
C GLY A 7 -13.17 -10.27 -6.08
N GLY A 8 -12.13 -10.30 -5.26
CA GLY A 8 -11.81 -11.46 -4.43
C GLY A 8 -12.67 -11.60 -3.17
N TYR A 9 -13.44 -10.56 -2.79
CA TYR A 9 -14.07 -10.48 -1.47
C TYR A 9 -15.50 -10.00 -1.46
N SER A 10 -15.91 -9.16 -2.41
CA SER A 10 -17.23 -8.57 -2.43
C SER A 10 -17.85 -8.64 -3.80
N ASP A 11 -19.17 -8.68 -3.83
CA ASP A 11 -19.95 -8.80 -5.06
C ASP A 11 -19.97 -7.50 -5.86
N ASN A 12 -19.88 -6.35 -5.18
CA ASN A 12 -20.05 -5.04 -5.78
C ASN A 12 -19.28 -3.93 -5.06
N GLN A 13 -18.87 -2.90 -5.82
CA GLN A 13 -18.47 -1.62 -5.24
C GLN A 13 -19.72 -0.90 -4.69
N PRO A 14 -19.65 -0.21 -3.55
CA PRO A 14 -18.45 0.14 -2.78
C PRO A 14 -18.17 -0.79 -1.59
N ASP A 15 -18.61 -2.04 -1.61
CA ASP A 15 -18.36 -2.97 -0.52
C ASP A 15 -16.91 -3.44 -0.53
N TYR A 16 -16.31 -3.53 0.67
CA TYR A 16 -14.93 -3.93 0.89
C TYR A 16 -14.85 -5.06 1.89
N SER A 17 -13.83 -5.90 1.72
CA SER A 17 -13.40 -6.85 2.73
C SER A 17 -12.03 -6.44 3.26
N TRP A 18 -11.84 -6.60 4.56
CA TRP A 18 -10.59 -6.27 5.22
C TRP A 18 -9.65 -7.46 5.22
N ILE A 19 -8.35 -7.16 5.09
CA ILE A 19 -7.27 -8.09 5.39
C ILE A 19 -6.61 -7.57 6.64
N ASN A 20 -6.74 -8.31 7.75
CA ASN A 20 -6.16 -7.93 9.01
C ASN A 20 -4.63 -8.12 8.99
N PRO A 21 -3.88 -7.46 9.89
CA PRO A 21 -2.44 -7.68 10.00
C PRO A 21 -2.09 -9.17 10.14
N GLY A 22 -1.22 -9.68 9.26
CA GLY A 22 -0.83 -11.09 9.21
C GLY A 22 -1.86 -12.04 8.59
N GLU A 23 -3.02 -11.55 8.14
CA GLU A 23 -4.00 -12.33 7.37
C GLU A 23 -3.59 -12.39 5.89
N ILE A 24 -3.71 -13.57 5.31
CA ILE A 24 -3.48 -13.80 3.87
C ILE A 24 -4.76 -14.36 3.29
N ARG A 25 -5.19 -13.81 2.15
CA ARG A 25 -6.29 -14.34 1.36
C ARG A 25 -5.81 -14.66 -0.04
N GLU A 26 -6.09 -15.87 -0.47
CA GLU A 26 -5.76 -16.35 -1.81
C GLU A 26 -7.03 -16.67 -2.58
N PHE A 27 -7.04 -16.34 -3.84
CA PHE A 27 -8.08 -16.74 -4.78
C PHE A 27 -7.45 -16.91 -6.16
N SER A 28 -8.06 -17.78 -6.95
CA SER A 28 -7.62 -18.03 -8.32
C SER A 28 -8.71 -17.63 -9.30
N GLN A 29 -8.30 -17.02 -10.40
CA GLN A 29 -9.16 -16.72 -11.55
C GLN A 29 -8.64 -17.49 -12.75
N ILE A 30 -9.55 -18.18 -13.46
CA ILE A 30 -9.19 -18.96 -14.62
C ILE A 30 -9.91 -18.39 -15.83
N TRP A 31 -9.12 -18.09 -16.86
CA TRP A 31 -9.59 -17.49 -18.10
C TRP A 31 -9.38 -18.48 -19.24
N TYR A 32 -10.46 -18.83 -19.95
CA TYR A 32 -10.37 -19.63 -21.15
C TYR A 32 -11.44 -19.25 -22.17
N PRO A 33 -11.16 -19.42 -23.47
CA PRO A 33 -12.13 -19.14 -24.53
C PRO A 33 -13.27 -20.15 -24.53
N ILE A 34 -14.46 -19.65 -24.83
CA ILE A 34 -15.66 -20.48 -24.98
C ILE A 34 -16.11 -20.45 -26.45
N LYS A 35 -16.29 -21.63 -27.05
CA LYS A 35 -16.61 -21.76 -28.46
C LYS A 35 -17.92 -22.49 -28.66
N GLY A 36 -18.77 -21.95 -29.52
CA GLY A 36 -19.91 -22.67 -30.17
C GLY A 36 -21.14 -22.91 -29.32
N ILE A 37 -21.11 -22.82 -28.02
CA ILE A 37 -22.21 -23.21 -27.11
C ILE A 37 -23.29 -22.13 -26.90
N LYS A 38 -23.17 -20.98 -27.58
CA LYS A 38 -24.15 -19.89 -27.63
C LYS A 38 -24.37 -19.08 -26.34
N GLY A 39 -23.81 -19.46 -25.23
CA GLY A 39 -23.90 -18.79 -23.94
C GLY A 39 -23.25 -19.63 -22.86
N VAL A 40 -23.25 -19.15 -21.62
CA VAL A 40 -22.73 -19.88 -20.46
C VAL A 40 -23.68 -19.71 -19.29
N LYS A 41 -23.99 -20.82 -18.62
CA LYS A 41 -24.79 -20.85 -17.40
C LYS A 41 -23.97 -21.25 -16.18
N ASN A 42 -22.97 -22.11 -16.38
CA ASN A 42 -21.99 -22.48 -15.36
C ASN A 42 -20.66 -22.84 -16.03
N ALA A 43 -19.57 -22.68 -15.29
CA ALA A 43 -18.22 -23.03 -15.74
C ALA A 43 -17.36 -23.49 -14.56
N THR A 44 -16.46 -24.43 -14.84
CA THR A 44 -15.42 -24.92 -13.92
C THR A 44 -14.06 -24.78 -14.60
N ASN A 45 -13.01 -25.29 -13.97
CA ASN A 45 -11.67 -25.35 -14.57
C ASN A 45 -11.62 -26.27 -15.79
N ASP A 46 -12.56 -27.22 -15.89
CA ASP A 46 -12.54 -28.32 -16.88
C ASP A 46 -13.46 -28.04 -18.06
N ALA A 47 -14.62 -27.41 -17.82
CA ALA A 47 -15.63 -27.22 -18.86
C ALA A 47 -16.61 -26.10 -18.56
N ALA A 48 -17.28 -25.61 -19.61
CA ALA A 48 -18.41 -24.70 -19.48
C ALA A 48 -19.67 -25.33 -20.06
N VAL A 49 -20.83 -24.96 -19.50
CA VAL A 49 -22.15 -25.45 -19.93
C VAL A 49 -23.07 -24.28 -20.27
N ASN A 50 -23.79 -24.40 -21.37
CA ASN A 50 -24.99 -23.64 -21.66
C ASN A 50 -26.21 -24.56 -21.68
N PHE A 51 -27.27 -24.17 -20.98
CA PHE A 51 -28.52 -24.89 -20.94
C PHE A 51 -29.69 -23.91 -20.90
N GLU A 52 -30.35 -23.71 -22.02
CA GLU A 52 -31.36 -22.66 -22.17
C GLU A 52 -32.56 -23.13 -22.99
N PRO A 53 -33.75 -22.58 -22.71
CA PRO A 53 -34.95 -22.90 -23.50
C PRO A 53 -34.81 -22.40 -24.95
N THR A 54 -35.43 -23.13 -25.87
CA THR A 54 -35.60 -22.75 -27.27
C THR A 54 -37.09 -22.79 -27.63
N GLU A 55 -37.43 -22.82 -28.91
CA GLU A 55 -38.84 -22.87 -29.33
C GLU A 55 -39.54 -24.17 -28.90
N GLY A 56 -40.79 -24.04 -28.47
CA GLY A 56 -41.61 -25.16 -27.98
C GLY A 56 -41.09 -25.72 -26.64
N ASN A 57 -41.14 -27.04 -26.52
CA ASN A 57 -40.69 -27.76 -25.32
C ASN A 57 -39.23 -28.19 -25.39
N ASN A 58 -38.40 -27.46 -26.13
CA ASN A 58 -37.01 -27.83 -26.33
C ASN A 58 -36.07 -26.98 -25.52
N TYR A 59 -34.98 -27.59 -25.09
CA TYR A 59 -33.81 -26.91 -24.48
C TYR A 59 -32.57 -27.18 -25.31
N ARG A 60 -31.75 -26.15 -25.48
CA ARG A 60 -30.43 -26.28 -26.05
C ARG A 60 -29.46 -26.62 -24.94
N VAL A 61 -28.69 -27.69 -25.11
CA VAL A 61 -27.61 -28.09 -24.23
C VAL A 61 -26.28 -28.01 -24.97
N GLY A 62 -25.33 -27.23 -24.44
CA GLY A 62 -24.01 -27.04 -25.03
C GLY A 62 -22.92 -27.21 -23.99
N TYR A 63 -21.82 -27.86 -24.39
CA TYR A 63 -20.61 -28.00 -23.58
C TYR A 63 -19.37 -27.65 -24.39
N CYS A 64 -18.43 -26.99 -23.79
CA CYS A 64 -17.05 -26.88 -24.26
C CYS A 64 -16.10 -27.24 -23.12
N ALA A 65 -14.94 -27.81 -23.43
CA ALA A 65 -13.98 -28.28 -22.47
C ALA A 65 -12.65 -27.50 -22.60
N THR A 66 -11.87 -27.45 -21.53
CA THR A 66 -10.56 -26.78 -21.49
C THR A 66 -9.43 -27.71 -21.96
N THR A 67 -9.67 -29.02 -22.00
CA THR A 67 -8.74 -30.03 -22.48
C THR A 67 -9.50 -31.15 -23.18
N LEU A 68 -8.79 -32.12 -23.76
CA LEU A 68 -9.40 -33.30 -24.41
C LEU A 68 -9.95 -34.26 -23.35
N TYR A 69 -11.25 -34.58 -23.47
CA TYR A 69 -11.93 -35.65 -22.75
C TYR A 69 -12.50 -36.64 -23.77
N GLU A 70 -11.89 -37.82 -23.84
CA GLU A 70 -12.39 -38.90 -24.65
C GLU A 70 -13.50 -39.67 -23.92
N ASN A 71 -14.51 -40.11 -24.64
CA ASN A 71 -15.65 -40.89 -24.11
C ASN A 71 -16.37 -40.19 -22.93
N ALA A 72 -16.34 -38.84 -22.89
CA ALA A 72 -17.07 -38.04 -21.90
C ALA A 72 -18.58 -38.28 -22.01
N ARG A 73 -19.30 -38.20 -20.89
CA ARG A 73 -20.74 -38.48 -20.84
C ARG A 73 -21.55 -37.22 -20.56
N VAL A 74 -22.42 -36.85 -21.49
CA VAL A 74 -23.44 -35.81 -21.33
C VAL A 74 -24.73 -36.44 -20.83
N VAL A 75 -25.28 -35.92 -19.74
CA VAL A 75 -26.57 -36.37 -19.18
C VAL A 75 -27.48 -35.17 -19.01
N VAL A 76 -28.72 -35.29 -19.47
CA VAL A 76 -29.80 -34.35 -19.14
C VAL A 76 -30.91 -35.12 -18.41
N LYS A 77 -31.38 -34.58 -17.31
CA LYS A 77 -32.45 -35.13 -16.48
C LYS A 77 -33.61 -34.15 -16.37
N TYR A 78 -34.81 -34.74 -16.32
CA TYR A 78 -36.02 -34.07 -15.83
C TYR A 78 -36.48 -34.81 -14.56
N LYS A 79 -36.44 -34.15 -13.42
CA LYS A 79 -36.53 -34.81 -12.10
C LYS A 79 -35.46 -35.91 -12.01
N ASP A 80 -35.85 -37.15 -11.70
CA ASP A 80 -34.92 -38.28 -11.61
C ASP A 80 -34.78 -39.07 -12.93
N ARG A 81 -35.54 -38.72 -13.96
CA ARG A 81 -35.55 -39.44 -15.25
C ARG A 81 -34.52 -38.85 -16.21
N ILE A 82 -33.63 -39.67 -16.73
CA ILE A 82 -32.72 -39.30 -17.83
C ILE A 82 -33.53 -39.11 -19.11
N ILE A 83 -33.42 -37.97 -19.76
CA ILE A 83 -34.04 -37.61 -21.03
C ILE A 83 -33.03 -37.49 -22.17
N MET A 84 -31.74 -37.35 -21.84
CA MET A 84 -30.63 -37.42 -22.79
C MET A 84 -29.44 -38.10 -22.10
N ASP A 85 -28.79 -39.02 -22.83
CA ASP A 85 -27.53 -39.66 -22.44
C ASP A 85 -26.67 -39.83 -23.69
N ARG A 86 -25.48 -39.22 -23.72
CA ARG A 86 -24.58 -39.23 -24.88
C ARG A 86 -23.15 -39.48 -24.42
N ARG A 87 -22.42 -40.28 -25.20
CA ARG A 87 -20.98 -40.41 -25.12
C ARG A 87 -20.35 -39.63 -26.25
N ILE A 88 -19.40 -38.78 -25.93
CA ILE A 88 -18.77 -37.82 -26.85
C ILE A 88 -17.27 -37.72 -26.62
N ASN A 89 -16.53 -37.28 -27.64
CA ASN A 89 -15.18 -36.74 -27.46
C ASN A 89 -15.28 -35.24 -27.58
N ILE A 90 -14.81 -34.54 -26.58
CA ILE A 90 -14.88 -33.08 -26.45
C ILE A 90 -13.50 -32.52 -26.14
N ASP A 91 -13.13 -31.39 -26.76
CA ASP A 91 -11.86 -30.68 -26.56
C ASP A 91 -12.07 -29.16 -26.77
N PRO A 92 -11.05 -28.31 -26.60
CA PRO A 92 -11.20 -26.87 -26.76
C PRO A 92 -11.71 -26.42 -28.14
N ASP A 93 -11.47 -27.19 -29.19
CA ASP A 93 -11.90 -26.89 -30.55
C ASP A 93 -13.22 -27.58 -30.92
N LYS A 94 -13.53 -28.71 -30.29
CA LYS A 94 -14.69 -29.55 -30.60
C LYS A 94 -15.71 -29.49 -29.47
N TYR A 95 -16.64 -28.55 -29.58
CA TYR A 95 -17.73 -28.40 -28.62
C TYR A 95 -18.89 -29.40 -28.89
N PHE A 96 -19.74 -29.62 -27.88
CA PHE A 96 -21.01 -30.35 -28.00
C PHE A 96 -22.16 -29.33 -28.01
N LEU A 97 -23.13 -29.52 -28.91
CA LEU A 97 -24.33 -28.69 -28.98
C LEU A 97 -25.48 -29.52 -29.58
N GLU A 98 -26.49 -29.80 -28.76
CA GLU A 98 -27.72 -30.52 -29.20
C GLU A 98 -28.98 -29.85 -28.60
N GLN A 99 -30.13 -30.24 -29.13
CA GLN A 99 -31.45 -29.93 -28.54
C GLN A 99 -32.04 -31.17 -27.90
N VAL A 100 -32.69 -30.96 -26.76
CA VAL A 100 -33.41 -31.99 -26.02
C VAL A 100 -34.84 -31.54 -25.76
N SER A 101 -35.83 -32.42 -26.04
CA SER A 101 -37.22 -32.15 -25.68
C SER A 101 -37.46 -32.47 -24.22
N VAL A 102 -38.05 -31.52 -23.50
CA VAL A 102 -38.35 -31.65 -22.07
C VAL A 102 -39.84 -31.93 -21.86
N PRO A 103 -40.19 -32.78 -20.90
CA PRO A 103 -41.61 -33.18 -20.68
C PRO A 103 -42.51 -32.02 -20.26
N ASP A 104 -41.96 -31.10 -19.44
CA ASP A 104 -42.69 -29.93 -18.95
C ASP A 104 -41.72 -28.72 -18.81
N PRO A 105 -41.78 -27.75 -19.74
CA PRO A 105 -40.94 -26.56 -19.71
C PRO A 105 -41.38 -25.53 -18.67
N SER A 106 -42.54 -25.68 -18.03
CA SER A 106 -43.06 -24.74 -17.04
C SER A 106 -42.39 -24.89 -15.67
N ASP A 107 -41.66 -26.00 -15.42
CA ASP A 107 -40.86 -26.22 -14.22
C ASP A 107 -39.38 -26.39 -14.57
N PRO A 108 -38.67 -25.30 -14.84
CA PRO A 108 -37.23 -25.34 -15.13
C PRO A 108 -36.38 -25.93 -14.01
N SER A 109 -36.81 -25.77 -12.73
CA SER A 109 -36.07 -26.27 -11.57
C SER A 109 -35.96 -27.79 -11.51
N ALA A 110 -36.88 -28.48 -12.21
CA ALA A 110 -36.85 -29.95 -12.36
C ALA A 110 -35.78 -30.44 -13.33
N LEU A 111 -35.19 -29.56 -14.12
CA LEU A 111 -34.16 -29.86 -15.10
C LEU A 111 -32.78 -29.89 -14.48
N TYR A 112 -31.92 -30.76 -14.97
CA TYR A 112 -30.52 -30.87 -14.62
C TYR A 112 -29.71 -31.36 -15.80
N THR A 113 -28.53 -30.79 -16.01
CA THR A 113 -27.59 -31.26 -17.01
C THR A 113 -26.18 -31.37 -16.44
N ALA A 114 -25.41 -32.35 -16.86
CA ALA A 114 -24.05 -32.57 -16.43
C ALA A 114 -23.19 -33.22 -17.51
N LEU A 115 -21.90 -32.86 -17.49
CA LEU A 115 -20.83 -33.49 -18.23
C LEU A 115 -19.90 -34.23 -17.26
N TYR A 116 -19.66 -35.50 -17.56
CA TYR A 116 -18.72 -36.36 -16.81
C TYR A 116 -17.58 -36.81 -17.73
N ASP A 117 -16.42 -37.10 -17.16
CA ASP A 117 -15.34 -37.78 -17.87
C ASP A 117 -15.66 -39.28 -18.14
N ALA A 118 -14.68 -40.01 -18.69
CA ALA A 118 -14.83 -41.44 -18.96
C ALA A 118 -14.97 -42.29 -17.69
N GLU A 119 -14.34 -41.85 -16.61
CA GLU A 119 -14.31 -42.47 -15.28
C GLU A 119 -15.55 -42.14 -14.44
N GLY A 120 -16.37 -41.19 -14.88
CA GLY A 120 -17.59 -40.75 -14.20
C GLY A 120 -17.39 -39.60 -13.22
N ASN A 121 -16.25 -38.92 -13.24
CA ASN A 121 -16.04 -37.70 -12.45
C ASN A 121 -16.81 -36.55 -13.11
N LEU A 122 -17.43 -35.72 -12.28
CA LEU A 122 -18.19 -34.55 -12.73
C LEU A 122 -17.23 -33.45 -13.19
N LEU A 123 -17.35 -32.99 -14.43
CA LEU A 123 -16.60 -31.90 -15.01
C LEU A 123 -17.33 -30.57 -14.82
N VAL A 124 -18.61 -30.50 -15.21
CA VAL A 124 -19.47 -29.33 -15.00
C VAL A 124 -20.92 -29.77 -14.98
N ASP A 125 -21.74 -29.09 -14.19
CA ASP A 125 -23.20 -29.29 -14.19
C ASP A 125 -23.95 -27.95 -14.14
N TYR A 126 -25.24 -28.02 -14.38
CA TYR A 126 -26.13 -26.88 -14.20
C TYR A 126 -27.57 -27.33 -13.95
N ARG A 127 -28.21 -26.64 -13.02
CA ARG A 127 -29.66 -26.68 -12.78
C ARG A 127 -30.20 -25.27 -13.03
N PRO A 128 -31.23 -25.10 -13.87
CA PRO A 128 -31.84 -23.81 -14.12
C PRO A 128 -32.28 -23.14 -12.80
N ILE A 129 -31.87 -21.90 -12.61
CA ILE A 129 -32.27 -21.10 -11.46
C ILE A 129 -33.50 -20.30 -11.84
N VAL A 130 -34.56 -20.45 -11.05
CA VAL A 130 -35.74 -19.58 -11.15
C VAL A 130 -35.36 -18.27 -10.47
N GLN A 131 -35.24 -17.19 -11.23
CA GLN A 131 -34.97 -15.87 -10.67
C GLN A 131 -36.23 -15.32 -10.02
N GLU A 132 -36.18 -15.12 -8.73
CA GLU A 132 -37.19 -14.33 -8.02
C GLU A 132 -36.91 -12.84 -8.26
N GLU A 133 -37.95 -12.11 -8.65
CA GLU A 133 -37.87 -10.64 -8.68
C GLU A 133 -37.73 -10.12 -7.23
N LYS A 134 -36.55 -9.65 -6.91
CA LYS A 134 -36.29 -9.00 -5.63
C LYS A 134 -36.45 -7.48 -5.79
N PRO A 135 -37.04 -6.80 -4.79
CA PRO A 135 -37.10 -5.34 -4.82
C PRO A 135 -35.68 -4.77 -4.90
N LEU A 136 -35.52 -3.67 -5.63
CA LEU A 136 -34.25 -2.97 -5.70
C LEU A 136 -33.79 -2.60 -4.27
N PRO A 137 -32.51 -2.78 -3.94
CA PRO A 137 -31.98 -2.36 -2.65
C PRO A 137 -32.19 -0.86 -2.47
N LYS A 138 -32.43 -0.45 -1.23
CA LYS A 138 -32.51 0.99 -0.90
C LYS A 138 -31.19 1.65 -1.25
N VAL A 139 -31.29 2.86 -1.81
CA VAL A 139 -30.10 3.71 -2.00
C VAL A 139 -29.46 3.97 -0.64
N ILE A 140 -28.16 3.75 -0.57
CA ILE A 140 -27.41 4.02 0.67
C ILE A 140 -27.37 5.53 0.88
N ASP A 141 -27.85 5.99 2.05
CA ASP A 141 -27.76 7.38 2.46
C ASP A 141 -26.29 7.81 2.52
N GLY A 142 -25.98 8.99 2.02
CA GLY A 142 -24.64 9.59 2.15
C GLY A 142 -24.27 9.84 3.61
N THR A 143 -22.99 10.10 3.86
CA THR A 143 -22.51 10.47 5.20
C THR A 143 -23.19 11.77 5.66
N LYS A 144 -23.81 11.74 6.83
CA LYS A 144 -24.51 12.89 7.43
C LYS A 144 -23.51 13.91 8.00
N PRO A 145 -23.93 15.16 8.20
CA PRO A 145 -23.16 16.10 9.01
C PRO A 145 -22.89 15.55 10.42
N VAL A 146 -21.69 15.78 10.94
CA VAL A 146 -21.19 15.20 12.20
C VAL A 146 -22.18 15.34 13.37
N LYS A 147 -22.83 16.51 13.50
CA LYS A 147 -23.77 16.83 14.59
C LYS A 147 -25.12 16.09 14.52
N GLU A 148 -25.45 15.47 13.40
CA GLU A 148 -26.68 14.72 13.21
C GLU A 148 -26.61 13.29 13.73
N TYR A 149 -25.41 12.79 14.02
CA TYR A 149 -25.20 11.48 14.62
C TYR A 149 -25.55 11.52 16.10
N LYS A 150 -26.31 10.54 16.59
CA LYS A 150 -26.85 10.53 17.94
C LYS A 150 -25.91 9.86 18.94
N THR A 151 -25.19 8.84 18.53
CA THR A 151 -24.37 8.01 19.41
C THR A 151 -22.90 8.06 19.03
N ASN A 152 -22.01 7.75 19.97
CA ASN A 152 -20.58 7.59 19.70
C ASN A 152 -20.30 6.41 18.77
N GLU A 153 -21.13 5.36 18.83
CA GLU A 153 -21.05 4.23 17.89
C GLU A 153 -21.21 4.68 16.45
N GLU A 154 -22.27 5.45 16.18
CA GLU A 154 -22.52 5.99 14.84
C GLU A 154 -21.39 6.91 14.36
N LEU A 155 -20.85 7.75 15.24
CA LEU A 155 -19.72 8.64 14.92
C LEU A 155 -18.46 7.84 14.62
N TYR A 156 -18.14 6.83 15.44
CA TYR A 156 -16.99 5.95 15.23
C TYR A 156 -17.09 5.24 13.87
N LEU A 157 -18.22 4.60 13.57
CA LEU A 157 -18.42 3.89 12.31
C LEU A 157 -18.39 4.83 11.09
N ALA A 158 -18.97 6.03 11.22
CA ALA A 158 -18.91 7.02 10.15
C ALA A 158 -17.49 7.54 9.91
N GLY A 159 -16.75 7.86 10.96
CA GLY A 159 -15.35 8.26 10.89
C GLY A 159 -14.47 7.16 10.28
N LEU A 160 -14.64 5.92 10.74
CA LEU A 160 -13.93 4.76 10.20
C LEU A 160 -14.20 4.58 8.70
N ARG A 161 -15.45 4.70 8.27
CA ARG A 161 -15.81 4.63 6.86
C ARG A 161 -15.16 5.75 6.04
N VAL A 162 -15.16 6.99 6.54
CA VAL A 162 -14.53 8.13 5.85
C VAL A 162 -13.03 7.93 5.71
N ASP A 163 -12.33 7.43 6.74
CA ASP A 163 -10.89 7.10 6.71
C ASP A 163 -10.61 5.98 5.70
N GLN A 164 -11.35 4.88 5.81
CA GLN A 164 -11.15 3.69 4.98
C GLN A 164 -11.38 3.93 3.49
N PHE A 165 -12.36 4.77 3.14
CA PHE A 165 -12.66 5.12 1.75
C PHE A 165 -11.81 6.28 1.22
N ASN A 166 -10.87 6.80 2.00
CA ASN A 166 -10.07 7.97 1.62
C ASN A 166 -10.93 9.11 1.05
N ASN A 167 -12.01 9.47 1.73
CA ASN A 167 -12.96 10.45 1.24
C ASN A 167 -12.31 11.83 1.10
N ALA A 168 -12.21 12.33 -0.14
CA ALA A 168 -11.55 13.60 -0.43
C ALA A 168 -12.32 14.85 0.06
N ARG A 169 -13.59 14.72 0.45
CA ARG A 169 -14.45 15.84 0.84
C ARG A 169 -14.71 15.92 2.33
N LEU A 170 -14.49 14.84 3.07
CA LEU A 170 -14.77 14.74 4.49
C LEU A 170 -13.50 14.39 5.25
N ASP A 171 -13.32 15.01 6.40
CA ASP A 171 -12.23 14.65 7.33
C ASP A 171 -12.79 13.69 8.40
N TYR A 172 -12.26 12.48 8.46
CA TYR A 172 -12.66 11.50 9.48
C TYR A 172 -12.36 11.99 10.91
N MET A 173 -11.36 12.86 11.07
CA MET A 173 -11.05 13.45 12.37
C MET A 173 -12.17 14.31 12.94
N ASP A 174 -13.02 14.91 12.11
CA ASP A 174 -14.18 15.66 12.59
C ASP A 174 -15.14 14.76 13.37
N PHE A 175 -15.35 13.52 12.89
CA PHE A 175 -16.20 12.52 13.55
C PHE A 175 -15.58 12.02 14.86
N TYR A 176 -14.28 11.73 14.85
CA TYR A 176 -13.56 11.28 16.04
C TYR A 176 -13.47 12.37 17.10
N ASN A 177 -13.21 13.61 16.72
CA ASN A 177 -13.18 14.75 17.64
C ASN A 177 -14.55 14.97 18.30
N GLU A 178 -15.65 14.91 17.56
CA GLU A 178 -17.00 15.00 18.12
C GLU A 178 -17.28 13.83 19.10
N ALA A 179 -16.88 12.61 18.75
CA ALA A 179 -17.05 11.46 19.64
C ALA A 179 -16.25 11.64 20.94
N LEU A 180 -15.02 12.14 20.88
CA LEU A 180 -14.18 12.41 22.05
C LEU A 180 -14.66 13.61 22.88
N LEU A 181 -15.38 14.57 22.29
CA LEU A 181 -16.08 15.63 23.03
C LEU A 181 -17.20 15.07 23.89
N ARG A 182 -17.89 14.02 23.43
CA ARG A 182 -18.98 13.36 24.17
C ARG A 182 -18.47 12.36 25.21
N ASP A 183 -17.46 11.54 24.84
CA ASP A 183 -16.77 10.61 25.74
C ASP A 183 -15.27 10.60 25.43
N SER A 184 -14.51 11.36 26.20
CA SER A 184 -13.05 11.48 26.04
C SER A 184 -12.30 10.16 26.27
N MET A 185 -12.96 9.16 26.87
CA MET A 185 -12.40 7.85 27.18
C MET A 185 -12.89 6.75 26.23
N ASP A 186 -13.66 7.08 25.17
CA ASP A 186 -14.05 6.05 24.19
C ASP A 186 -12.80 5.36 23.62
N ALA A 187 -12.66 4.07 23.96
CA ALA A 187 -11.43 3.34 23.67
C ALA A 187 -11.19 3.16 22.16
N ARG A 188 -12.23 2.89 21.38
CA ARG A 188 -12.14 2.67 19.92
C ARG A 188 -11.70 3.93 19.20
N VAL A 189 -12.34 5.05 19.54
CA VAL A 189 -12.00 6.36 18.96
C VAL A 189 -10.57 6.77 19.36
N ASN A 190 -10.18 6.57 20.62
CA ASN A 190 -8.80 6.85 21.04
C ASN A 190 -7.76 5.97 20.33
N ILE A 191 -8.08 4.71 20.00
CA ILE A 191 -7.19 3.85 19.21
C ILE A 191 -7.03 4.43 17.80
N GLU A 192 -8.12 4.77 17.10
CA GLU A 192 -8.02 5.32 15.74
C GLU A 192 -7.29 6.66 15.70
N VAL A 193 -7.54 7.54 16.66
CA VAL A 193 -6.80 8.81 16.80
C VAL A 193 -5.33 8.56 17.13
N GLY A 194 -5.03 7.58 17.97
CA GLY A 194 -3.65 7.15 18.25
C GLY A 194 -2.93 6.67 16.98
N LYS A 195 -3.59 5.83 16.19
CA LYS A 195 -3.09 5.36 14.88
C LYS A 195 -2.90 6.50 13.90
N HIS A 196 -3.84 7.46 13.85
CA HIS A 196 -3.69 8.68 13.05
C HIS A 196 -2.41 9.45 13.40
N TYR A 197 -2.14 9.68 14.69
CA TYR A 197 -0.94 10.37 15.12
C TYR A 197 0.34 9.54 14.91
N ILE A 198 0.29 8.21 15.00
CA ILE A 198 1.40 7.35 14.60
C ILE A 198 1.72 7.56 13.12
N ARG A 199 0.71 7.50 12.22
CA ARG A 199 0.90 7.74 10.79
C ARG A 199 1.52 9.11 10.48
N GLN A 200 1.32 10.08 11.36
CA GLN A 200 1.93 11.41 11.27
C GLN A 200 3.30 11.53 11.93
N GLY A 201 3.78 10.54 12.67
CA GLY A 201 5.00 10.63 13.48
C GLY A 201 4.87 11.55 14.69
N LYS A 202 3.64 11.83 15.17
CA LYS A 202 3.35 12.66 16.37
C LYS A 202 3.27 11.77 17.61
N TRP A 203 4.43 11.29 18.04
CA TRP A 203 4.55 10.22 19.03
C TRP A 203 3.89 10.52 20.37
N GLU A 204 4.07 11.72 20.92
CA GLU A 204 3.51 12.12 22.22
C GLU A 204 1.98 12.17 22.20
N LYS A 205 1.41 12.66 21.10
CA LYS A 205 -0.05 12.69 20.94
C LYS A 205 -0.61 11.27 20.77
N ALA A 206 0.07 10.44 19.99
CA ALA A 206 -0.30 9.05 19.82
C ALA A 206 -0.29 8.30 21.17
N GLU A 207 0.79 8.44 21.96
CA GLU A 207 0.92 7.82 23.28
C GLU A 207 -0.25 8.21 24.20
N GLN A 208 -0.59 9.49 24.27
CA GLN A 208 -1.69 9.99 25.12
C GLN A 208 -3.02 9.32 24.79
N HIS A 209 -3.35 9.21 23.51
CA HIS A 209 -4.62 8.58 23.07
C HIS A 209 -4.60 7.07 23.32
N LEU A 210 -3.52 6.38 22.98
CA LEU A 210 -3.40 4.95 23.18
C LEU A 210 -3.43 4.57 24.68
N LEU A 211 -2.83 5.39 25.55
CA LEU A 211 -2.90 5.18 27.01
C LEU A 211 -4.32 5.41 27.56
N ARG A 212 -5.07 6.39 27.04
CA ARG A 212 -6.49 6.55 27.40
C ARG A 212 -7.31 5.32 27.01
N ALA A 213 -7.11 4.83 25.79
CA ALA A 213 -7.75 3.59 25.33
C ALA A 213 -7.39 2.41 26.23
N GLN A 214 -6.10 2.22 26.51
CA GLN A 214 -5.62 1.15 27.41
C GLN A 214 -6.24 1.25 28.81
N THR A 215 -6.28 2.44 29.40
CA THR A 215 -6.89 2.68 30.71
C THR A 215 -8.36 2.27 30.72
N ARG A 216 -9.12 2.66 29.69
CA ARG A 216 -10.54 2.29 29.57
C ARG A 216 -10.74 0.79 29.42
N LEU A 217 -9.94 0.13 28.58
CA LEU A 217 -10.03 -1.30 28.29
C LEU A 217 -9.62 -2.18 29.48
N SER A 218 -8.75 -1.69 30.36
CA SER A 218 -8.28 -2.43 31.55
C SER A 218 -9.02 -2.09 32.84
N HIS A 219 -9.98 -1.15 32.81
CA HIS A 219 -10.67 -0.65 34.02
C HIS A 219 -11.35 -1.78 34.84
N ASP A 220 -12.05 -2.67 34.15
CA ASP A 220 -12.85 -3.73 34.80
C ASP A 220 -12.20 -5.12 34.70
N TYR A 221 -11.03 -5.24 34.04
CA TYR A 221 -10.43 -6.53 33.72
C TYR A 221 -8.92 -6.52 33.93
N THR A 222 -8.42 -7.53 34.62
CA THR A 222 -6.98 -7.78 34.73
C THR A 222 -6.37 -8.24 33.41
N THR A 223 -7.15 -8.92 32.57
CA THR A 223 -6.77 -9.33 31.21
C THR A 223 -7.64 -8.58 30.20
N VAL A 224 -7.01 -7.79 29.37
CA VAL A 224 -7.70 -6.96 28.37
C VAL A 224 -8.24 -7.84 27.25
N LYS A 225 -9.50 -7.63 26.82
CA LYS A 225 -10.13 -8.38 25.72
C LYS A 225 -9.75 -7.86 24.32
N ASN A 226 -9.29 -6.63 24.23
CA ASN A 226 -8.78 -6.02 22.99
C ASN A 226 -7.40 -5.45 23.30
N THR A 227 -6.38 -5.96 22.62
CA THR A 227 -4.98 -5.59 22.82
C THR A 227 -4.44 -4.68 21.71
N GLU A 228 -5.30 -4.14 20.84
CA GLU A 228 -4.89 -3.26 19.76
C GLU A 228 -4.10 -2.05 20.25
N ALA A 229 -4.58 -1.36 21.29
CA ALA A 229 -3.87 -0.24 21.90
C ALA A 229 -2.47 -0.62 22.41
N LEU A 230 -2.33 -1.80 23.00
CA LEU A 230 -1.04 -2.33 23.49
C LEU A 230 -0.07 -2.60 22.35
N TYR A 231 -0.54 -3.18 21.25
CA TYR A 231 0.30 -3.41 20.07
C TYR A 231 0.83 -2.08 19.50
N TYR A 232 -0.03 -1.08 19.32
CA TYR A 232 0.39 0.22 18.80
C TYR A 232 1.26 1.02 19.80
N LEU A 233 1.08 0.85 21.11
CA LEU A 233 2.02 1.36 22.11
C LEU A 233 3.38 0.68 21.99
N GLY A 234 3.41 -0.63 21.78
CA GLY A 234 4.65 -1.37 21.50
C GLY A 234 5.39 -0.81 20.29
N TYR A 235 4.69 -0.60 19.17
CA TYR A 235 5.25 0.00 17.97
C TYR A 235 5.79 1.42 18.20
N LEU A 236 5.00 2.26 18.86
CA LEU A 236 5.42 3.63 19.22
C LEU A 236 6.69 3.64 20.07
N TYR A 237 6.75 2.79 21.10
CA TYR A 237 7.91 2.70 21.97
C TYR A 237 9.14 2.14 21.24
N GLN A 238 8.95 1.24 20.28
CA GLN A 238 10.03 0.76 19.43
C GLN A 238 10.57 1.87 18.52
N MET A 239 9.69 2.69 17.92
CA MET A 239 10.06 3.83 17.08
C MET A 239 10.75 4.95 17.86
N THR A 240 10.47 5.09 19.16
CA THR A 240 11.09 6.07 20.05
C THR A 240 12.25 5.50 20.90
N ASP A 241 12.77 4.33 20.50
CA ASP A 241 13.91 3.63 21.13
C ASP A 241 13.69 3.27 22.60
N ASN A 242 12.44 3.15 23.06
CA ASN A 242 12.10 2.72 24.41
C ASN A 242 11.83 1.21 24.43
N ILE A 243 12.89 0.43 24.24
CA ILE A 243 12.81 -1.02 23.99
C ILE A 243 12.18 -1.79 25.17
N GLY A 244 12.40 -1.36 26.41
CA GLY A 244 11.79 -2.00 27.58
C GLY A 244 10.27 -1.91 27.55
N LYS A 245 9.71 -0.70 27.38
CA LYS A 245 8.27 -0.49 27.26
C LYS A 245 7.70 -1.17 26.02
N ALA A 246 8.43 -1.18 24.90
CA ALA A 246 8.00 -1.87 23.68
C ALA A 246 7.85 -3.36 23.94
N THR A 247 8.83 -3.99 24.58
CA THR A 247 8.81 -5.42 24.95
C THR A 247 7.60 -5.75 25.82
N ASP A 248 7.38 -4.97 26.90
CA ASP A 248 6.26 -5.20 27.82
C ASP A 248 4.90 -5.05 27.10
N ALA A 249 4.75 -4.04 26.27
CA ALA A 249 3.52 -3.78 25.52
C ALA A 249 3.23 -4.90 24.50
N TYR A 250 4.24 -5.35 23.75
CA TYR A 250 4.09 -6.45 22.81
C TYR A 250 3.77 -7.77 23.51
N TRP A 251 4.42 -8.08 24.66
CA TRP A 251 4.07 -9.26 25.45
C TRP A 251 2.61 -9.22 25.90
N ALA A 252 2.13 -8.09 26.40
CA ALA A 252 0.74 -7.94 26.79
C ALA A 252 -0.20 -8.04 25.57
N ALA A 253 0.22 -7.59 24.40
CA ALA A 253 -0.56 -7.69 23.17
C ALA A 253 -0.69 -9.14 22.64
N THR A 254 0.15 -10.08 23.05
CA THR A 254 0.01 -11.50 22.70
C THR A 254 -1.17 -12.21 23.37
N TRP A 255 -1.86 -11.58 24.31
CA TRP A 255 -2.95 -12.19 25.08
C TRP A 255 -4.24 -12.40 24.29
N THR A 256 -4.43 -11.64 23.20
CA THR A 256 -5.57 -11.83 22.30
C THR A 256 -5.14 -12.38 20.94
N PRO A 257 -5.99 -13.20 20.27
CA PRO A 257 -5.65 -13.77 18.97
C PRO A 257 -5.32 -12.75 17.89
N ASP A 258 -6.02 -11.61 17.86
CA ASP A 258 -5.98 -10.62 16.78
C ASP A 258 -4.58 -10.01 16.60
N PHE A 259 -3.85 -9.76 17.70
CA PHE A 259 -2.52 -9.17 17.66
C PHE A 259 -1.40 -10.15 18.06
N LYS A 260 -1.74 -11.40 18.38
CA LYS A 260 -0.78 -12.40 18.85
C LYS A 260 0.33 -12.66 17.84
N HIS A 261 -0.05 -12.87 16.58
CA HIS A 261 0.89 -13.13 15.49
C HIS A 261 1.90 -12.00 15.35
N ARG A 262 1.41 -10.77 15.14
CA ARG A 262 2.27 -9.60 14.93
C ARG A 262 3.11 -9.24 16.14
N SER A 263 2.56 -9.38 17.35
CA SER A 263 3.31 -9.12 18.59
C SER A 263 4.48 -10.08 18.77
N PHE A 264 4.31 -11.36 18.47
CA PHE A 264 5.43 -12.31 18.48
C PHE A 264 6.47 -12.02 17.39
N TYR A 265 6.03 -11.55 16.22
CA TYR A 265 6.96 -11.08 15.19
C TYR A 265 7.81 -9.91 15.70
N GLU A 266 7.20 -8.89 16.28
CA GLU A 266 7.94 -7.72 16.81
C GLU A 266 8.87 -8.11 17.98
N LEU A 267 8.44 -9.02 18.86
CA LEU A 267 9.31 -9.58 19.90
C LEU A 267 10.51 -10.32 19.31
N ALA A 268 10.34 -11.04 18.19
CA ALA A 268 11.43 -11.66 17.48
C ALA A 268 12.39 -10.61 16.87
N VAL A 269 11.85 -9.52 16.30
CA VAL A 269 12.64 -8.37 15.80
C VAL A 269 13.49 -7.78 16.92
N LEU A 270 12.91 -7.52 18.09
CA LEU A 270 13.66 -6.99 19.25
C LEU A 270 14.75 -7.95 19.72
N ALA A 271 14.46 -9.26 19.75
CA ALA A 271 15.45 -10.27 20.12
C ALA A 271 16.60 -10.39 19.09
N VAL A 272 16.32 -10.18 17.78
CA VAL A 272 17.37 -10.12 16.74
C VAL A 272 18.26 -8.90 16.94
N LYS A 273 17.70 -7.72 17.27
CA LYS A 273 18.48 -6.52 17.60
C LYS A 273 19.45 -6.76 18.77
N ASP A 274 19.01 -7.52 19.77
CA ASP A 274 19.83 -7.93 20.91
C ASP A 274 20.83 -9.07 20.57
N LYS A 275 20.80 -9.58 19.32
CA LYS A 275 21.56 -10.75 18.86
C LYS A 275 21.25 -12.04 19.62
N ASP A 276 20.12 -12.09 20.32
CA ASP A 276 19.61 -13.31 20.98
C ASP A 276 18.79 -14.14 19.97
N TYR A 277 19.50 -14.78 19.05
CA TYR A 277 18.90 -15.59 17.99
C TYR A 277 18.14 -16.82 18.49
N LYS A 278 18.41 -17.27 19.73
CA LYS A 278 17.63 -18.35 20.34
C LYS A 278 16.23 -17.85 20.71
N ARG A 279 16.16 -16.75 21.47
CA ARG A 279 14.88 -16.11 21.84
C ARG A 279 14.13 -15.65 20.59
N ALA A 280 14.85 -15.10 19.61
CA ALA A 280 14.24 -14.70 18.33
C ALA A 280 13.58 -15.88 17.61
N MET A 281 14.23 -17.06 17.59
CA MET A 281 13.65 -18.28 17.01
C MET A 281 12.42 -18.74 17.76
N ASP A 282 12.44 -18.73 19.09
CA ASP A 282 11.29 -19.11 19.91
C ASP A 282 10.08 -18.19 19.62
N MET A 283 10.31 -16.87 19.50
CA MET A 283 9.25 -15.90 19.20
C MET A 283 8.73 -16.05 17.77
N ILE A 284 9.60 -16.22 16.79
CA ILE A 284 9.15 -16.33 15.39
C ILE A 284 8.38 -17.63 15.13
N ILE A 285 8.68 -18.71 15.84
CA ILE A 285 7.88 -19.93 15.79
C ILE A 285 6.48 -19.69 16.33
N GLN A 286 6.33 -18.94 17.44
CA GLN A 286 5.01 -18.57 17.98
C GLN A 286 4.23 -17.68 17.00
N SER A 287 4.89 -16.74 16.34
CA SER A 287 4.28 -15.93 15.28
C SER A 287 3.76 -16.82 14.15
N LEU A 288 4.60 -17.67 13.58
CA LEU A 288 4.26 -18.55 12.47
C LEU A 288 3.25 -19.66 12.83
N TYR A 289 3.11 -20.00 14.10
CA TYR A 289 2.05 -20.93 14.54
C TYR A 289 0.65 -20.37 14.29
N VAL A 290 0.50 -19.05 14.38
CA VAL A 290 -0.77 -18.33 14.14
C VAL A 290 -0.88 -17.89 12.68
N GLY A 291 0.19 -17.30 12.12
CA GLY A 291 0.25 -16.76 10.75
C GLY A 291 1.26 -17.50 9.87
N GLY A 292 1.05 -18.80 9.62
CA GLY A 292 2.02 -19.71 8.99
C GLY A 292 2.49 -19.35 7.58
N ARG A 293 1.82 -18.38 6.90
CA ARG A 293 2.15 -17.93 5.55
C ARG A 293 2.58 -16.45 5.49
N ASP A 294 2.84 -15.82 6.63
CA ASP A 294 3.39 -14.47 6.68
C ASP A 294 4.83 -14.46 6.15
N LEU A 295 5.04 -13.84 4.98
CA LEU A 295 6.34 -13.82 4.29
C LEU A 295 7.39 -13.05 5.08
N GLN A 296 7.03 -11.98 5.78
CA GLN A 296 7.94 -11.23 6.64
C GLN A 296 8.45 -12.11 7.79
N ALA A 297 7.53 -12.83 8.44
CA ALA A 297 7.88 -13.74 9.54
C ALA A 297 8.73 -14.93 9.04
N LEU A 298 8.42 -15.48 7.87
CA LEU A 298 9.21 -16.54 7.24
C LEU A 298 10.61 -16.05 6.85
N THR A 299 10.74 -14.84 6.29
CA THR A 299 12.04 -14.29 5.91
C THR A 299 12.88 -13.96 7.16
N LEU A 300 12.26 -13.42 8.22
CA LEU A 300 12.95 -13.23 9.49
C LEU A 300 13.42 -14.55 10.09
N LYS A 301 12.63 -15.64 9.97
CA LYS A 301 13.07 -16.99 10.34
C LYS A 301 14.29 -17.44 9.53
N ALA A 302 14.28 -17.23 8.21
CA ALA A 302 15.42 -17.58 7.35
C ALA A 302 16.68 -16.80 7.75
N TYR A 303 16.55 -15.49 8.02
CA TYR A 303 17.62 -14.66 8.57
C TYR A 303 18.18 -15.23 9.88
N ILE A 304 17.33 -15.54 10.85
CA ILE A 304 17.74 -16.10 12.16
C ILE A 304 18.50 -17.42 11.95
N LEU A 305 18.01 -18.31 11.08
CA LEU A 305 18.68 -19.57 10.73
C LEU A 305 20.07 -19.34 10.11
N ARG A 306 20.18 -18.37 9.19
CA ARG A 306 21.48 -17.98 8.62
C ARG A 306 22.46 -17.50 9.68
N MET A 307 21.99 -16.65 10.61
CA MET A 307 22.82 -16.14 11.72
C MET A 307 23.23 -17.24 12.72
N GLN A 308 22.44 -18.31 12.84
CA GLN A 308 22.79 -19.51 13.62
C GLN A 308 23.68 -20.49 12.86
N GLY A 309 24.05 -20.20 11.61
CA GLY A 309 24.87 -21.08 10.76
C GLY A 309 24.12 -22.26 10.12
N LYS A 310 22.78 -22.30 10.22
CA LYS A 310 21.91 -23.37 9.70
C LYS A 310 21.48 -23.07 8.27
N LYS A 311 22.46 -23.10 7.36
CA LYS A 311 22.27 -22.63 5.97
C LYS A 311 21.24 -23.43 5.18
N GLU A 312 21.20 -24.75 5.37
CA GLU A 312 20.28 -25.65 4.67
C GLU A 312 18.82 -25.36 5.07
N GLU A 313 18.55 -25.21 6.38
CA GLU A 313 17.22 -24.88 6.90
C GLU A 313 16.78 -23.47 6.43
N ALA A 314 17.70 -22.50 6.39
CA ALA A 314 17.42 -21.16 5.87
C ALA A 314 17.01 -21.21 4.38
N GLN A 315 17.75 -21.96 3.54
CA GLN A 315 17.43 -22.11 2.13
C GLN A 315 16.12 -22.86 1.89
N GLU A 316 15.80 -23.84 2.73
CA GLU A 316 14.50 -24.52 2.66
C GLU A 316 13.35 -23.56 2.97
N THR A 317 13.50 -22.74 4.00
CA THR A 317 12.53 -21.69 4.34
C THR A 317 12.35 -20.69 3.17
N ILE A 318 13.43 -20.25 2.55
CA ILE A 318 13.39 -19.35 1.39
C ILE A 318 12.68 -20.02 0.19
N ARG A 319 12.98 -21.28 -0.10
CA ARG A 319 12.26 -22.01 -1.18
C ARG A 319 10.76 -22.09 -0.91
N TYR A 320 10.35 -22.26 0.33
CA TYR A 320 8.94 -22.24 0.70
C TYR A 320 8.32 -20.85 0.46
N ILE A 321 9.00 -19.76 0.82
CA ILE A 321 8.54 -18.39 0.52
C ILE A 321 8.35 -18.21 -1.00
N GLN A 322 9.33 -18.63 -1.81
CA GLN A 322 9.28 -18.50 -3.26
C GLN A 322 8.17 -19.33 -3.93
N GLN A 323 7.68 -20.40 -3.26
CA GLN A 323 6.49 -21.12 -3.70
C GLN A 323 5.19 -20.34 -3.43
N ILE A 324 5.17 -19.51 -2.38
CA ILE A 324 4.02 -18.65 -2.05
C ILE A 324 4.05 -17.39 -2.92
N ASP A 325 5.19 -16.70 -2.94
CA ASP A 325 5.42 -15.49 -3.73
C ASP A 325 6.82 -15.50 -4.34
N PRO A 326 6.96 -15.82 -5.64
CA PRO A 326 8.25 -15.81 -6.31
C PRO A 326 8.82 -14.39 -6.51
N LEU A 327 8.06 -13.35 -6.22
CA LEU A 327 8.43 -11.95 -6.37
C LEU A 327 8.81 -11.28 -5.03
N ASP A 328 8.85 -12.02 -3.93
CA ASP A 328 9.23 -11.44 -2.63
C ASP A 328 10.69 -10.98 -2.62
N TYR A 329 10.87 -9.66 -2.50
CA TYR A 329 12.19 -9.01 -2.57
C TYR A 329 13.07 -9.30 -1.37
N TRP A 330 12.50 -9.43 -0.17
CA TRP A 330 13.30 -9.64 1.02
C TRP A 330 13.90 -11.04 1.06
N SER A 331 13.15 -12.07 0.72
CA SER A 331 13.68 -13.44 0.61
C SER A 331 14.69 -13.58 -0.55
N ALA A 332 14.49 -12.84 -1.65
CA ALA A 332 15.44 -12.79 -2.74
C ALA A 332 16.77 -12.15 -2.29
N ALA A 333 16.73 -11.08 -1.50
CA ALA A 333 17.91 -10.46 -0.91
C ALA A 333 18.61 -11.41 0.07
N GLU A 334 17.86 -12.11 0.92
CA GLU A 334 18.39 -13.08 1.88
C GLU A 334 19.10 -14.25 1.17
N THR A 335 18.56 -14.71 0.02
CA THR A 335 19.24 -15.69 -0.84
C THR A 335 20.62 -15.18 -1.29
N ASN A 336 20.66 -13.95 -1.83
CA ASN A 336 21.88 -13.37 -2.36
C ASN A 336 22.94 -13.10 -1.27
N LEU A 337 22.53 -12.65 -0.11
CA LEU A 337 23.42 -12.45 1.04
C LEU A 337 24.01 -13.77 1.53
N SER A 338 23.23 -14.85 1.52
CA SER A 338 23.66 -16.19 1.90
C SER A 338 24.81 -16.74 1.01
N VAL A 339 24.87 -16.31 -0.24
CA VAL A 339 25.90 -16.69 -1.22
C VAL A 339 26.86 -15.55 -1.58
N SER A 340 26.84 -14.47 -0.81
CA SER A 340 27.71 -13.30 -0.99
C SER A 340 27.56 -12.59 -2.35
N GLN A 341 26.36 -12.61 -2.92
CA GLN A 341 26.05 -11.96 -4.21
C GLN A 341 25.48 -10.54 -4.06
N GLY A 342 25.29 -10.05 -2.83
CA GLY A 342 24.81 -8.70 -2.54
C GLY A 342 23.43 -8.41 -3.18
N ALA A 343 23.31 -7.28 -3.88
CA ALA A 343 22.08 -6.86 -4.55
C ALA A 343 21.93 -7.40 -5.98
N SER A 344 22.52 -8.54 -6.32
CA SER A 344 22.46 -9.10 -7.68
C SER A 344 21.03 -9.47 -8.12
N PHE A 345 20.09 -9.66 -7.19
CA PHE A 345 18.66 -9.86 -7.47
C PHE A 345 18.02 -8.67 -8.19
N LEU A 346 18.61 -7.47 -8.11
CA LEU A 346 18.15 -6.27 -8.81
C LEU A 346 18.61 -6.20 -10.28
N LYS A 347 19.46 -7.14 -10.74
CA LYS A 347 19.94 -7.13 -12.13
C LYS A 347 18.81 -7.49 -13.10
N ALA A 348 18.80 -6.82 -14.26
CA ALA A 348 17.90 -7.16 -15.36
C ALA A 348 18.07 -8.64 -15.77
N GLY A 349 16.97 -9.38 -15.88
CA GLY A 349 16.95 -10.81 -16.21
C GLY A 349 16.63 -11.74 -15.02
N THR A 350 16.56 -11.22 -13.80
CA THR A 350 15.83 -11.86 -12.70
C THR A 350 14.31 -11.62 -12.88
N ASN A 351 13.46 -12.29 -12.14
CA ASN A 351 12.01 -12.08 -12.19
C ASN A 351 11.56 -10.65 -11.80
N HIS A 352 12.51 -9.82 -11.36
CA HIS A 352 12.31 -8.43 -10.94
C HIS A 352 12.76 -7.51 -12.10
N ASN A 353 11.78 -6.98 -12.85
CA ASN A 353 12.01 -6.13 -14.03
C ASN A 353 11.82 -4.64 -13.75
N SER A 354 11.81 -4.22 -12.50
CA SER A 354 11.66 -2.81 -12.12
C SER A 354 12.83 -1.98 -12.59
N LYS A 355 12.55 -0.76 -13.07
CA LYS A 355 13.53 0.17 -13.63
C LYS A 355 13.42 1.55 -12.99
N GLY A 356 14.49 2.32 -13.08
CA GLY A 356 14.52 3.69 -12.61
C GLY A 356 14.26 3.82 -11.11
N ILE A 357 13.44 4.79 -10.72
CA ILE A 357 13.13 5.10 -9.32
C ILE A 357 12.46 3.93 -8.60
N ILE A 358 11.64 3.15 -9.30
CA ILE A 358 10.93 1.99 -8.71
C ILE A 358 11.95 0.98 -8.18
N ALA A 359 12.97 0.63 -8.96
CA ALA A 359 14.01 -0.30 -8.53
C ALA A 359 14.80 0.19 -7.29
N VAL A 360 15.01 1.52 -7.18
CA VAL A 360 15.64 2.09 -5.98
C VAL A 360 14.72 1.99 -4.77
N GLN A 361 13.42 2.24 -4.93
CA GLN A 361 12.46 2.15 -3.83
C GLN A 361 12.30 0.72 -3.34
N GLU A 362 12.28 -0.27 -4.24
CA GLU A 362 12.27 -1.69 -3.88
C GLU A 362 13.52 -2.10 -3.07
N LEU A 363 14.70 -1.62 -3.46
CA LEU A 363 15.91 -1.81 -2.68
C LEU A 363 15.78 -1.18 -1.29
N LEU A 364 15.28 0.07 -1.20
CA LEU A 364 15.15 0.78 0.07
C LEU A 364 14.15 0.12 1.01
N GLU A 365 13.08 -0.52 0.50
CA GLU A 365 12.18 -1.36 1.32
C GLU A 365 12.95 -2.52 1.96
N VAL A 366 13.73 -3.25 1.16
CA VAL A 366 14.53 -4.36 1.68
C VAL A 366 15.57 -3.88 2.68
N VAL A 367 16.27 -2.80 2.38
CA VAL A 367 17.25 -2.18 3.29
C VAL A 367 16.59 -1.75 4.60
N ASN A 368 15.38 -1.17 4.54
CA ASN A 368 14.61 -0.79 5.72
C ASN A 368 14.26 -1.99 6.60
N ASN A 369 13.91 -3.14 6.00
CA ASN A 369 13.69 -4.38 6.75
C ASN A 369 14.95 -4.81 7.52
N TYR A 370 16.15 -4.77 6.90
CA TYR A 370 17.40 -5.08 7.59
C TYR A 370 17.74 -4.05 8.67
N MET A 371 17.48 -2.76 8.43
CA MET A 371 17.64 -1.72 9.45
C MET A 371 16.70 -1.94 10.64
N THR A 372 15.46 -2.31 10.38
CA THR A 372 14.45 -2.59 11.41
C THR A 372 14.87 -3.71 12.34
N ILE A 373 15.50 -4.76 11.82
CA ILE A 373 16.04 -5.86 12.64
C ILE A 373 17.45 -5.61 13.17
N GLY A 374 18.05 -4.44 12.90
CA GLY A 374 19.40 -4.09 13.36
C GLY A 374 20.55 -4.76 12.59
N ALA A 375 20.28 -5.31 11.41
CA ALA A 375 21.26 -5.98 10.55
C ALA A 375 22.02 -4.97 9.67
N THR A 376 22.75 -4.06 10.30
CA THR A 376 23.45 -2.93 9.67
C THR A 376 24.45 -3.36 8.60
N GLU A 377 25.17 -4.46 8.81
CA GLU A 377 26.17 -4.97 7.86
C GLU A 377 25.52 -5.50 6.58
N ASP A 378 24.39 -6.21 6.70
CA ASP A 378 23.63 -6.70 5.55
C ASP A 378 23.02 -5.52 4.76
N ALA A 379 22.47 -4.53 5.46
CA ALA A 379 21.98 -3.29 4.84
C ALA A 379 23.10 -2.57 4.05
N LEU A 380 24.29 -2.42 4.62
CA LEU A 380 25.45 -1.81 3.96
C LEU A 380 25.91 -2.63 2.75
N THR A 381 25.92 -3.95 2.86
CA THR A 381 26.28 -4.85 1.76
C THR A 381 25.34 -4.67 0.56
N LEU A 382 24.03 -4.59 0.79
CA LEU A 382 23.04 -4.35 -0.25
C LEU A 382 23.21 -2.97 -0.90
N LEU A 383 23.36 -1.92 -0.08
CA LEU A 383 23.53 -0.54 -0.56
C LEU A 383 24.82 -0.39 -1.40
N ASN A 384 25.94 -0.93 -0.92
CA ASN A 384 27.21 -0.90 -1.66
C ASN A 384 27.14 -1.67 -2.98
N SER A 385 26.52 -2.85 -2.95
CA SER A 385 26.31 -3.67 -4.13
C SER A 385 25.44 -2.96 -5.17
N ALA A 386 24.34 -2.32 -4.74
CA ALA A 386 23.48 -1.56 -5.63
C ALA A 386 24.20 -0.36 -6.26
N ILE A 387 24.95 0.41 -5.48
CA ILE A 387 25.77 1.51 -6.01
C ILE A 387 26.74 1.01 -7.08
N SER A 388 27.32 -0.19 -6.89
CA SER A 388 28.24 -0.79 -7.87
C SER A 388 27.57 -1.19 -9.19
N LEU A 389 26.23 -1.32 -9.22
CA LEU A 389 25.47 -1.59 -10.45
C LEU A 389 25.34 -0.35 -11.36
N GLY A 390 25.64 0.85 -10.86
CA GLY A 390 25.52 2.11 -11.62
C GLY A 390 24.12 2.73 -11.53
N GLU A 391 23.66 3.36 -12.62
CA GLU A 391 22.31 3.97 -12.64
C GLU A 391 21.19 2.92 -12.51
N PRO A 392 20.11 3.25 -11.78
CA PRO A 392 19.75 4.56 -11.18
C PRO A 392 20.29 4.80 -9.76
N TYR A 393 21.01 3.86 -9.19
CA TYR A 393 21.38 3.87 -7.75
C TYR A 393 22.43 4.94 -7.41
N VAL A 394 23.37 5.23 -8.32
CA VAL A 394 24.47 6.18 -8.07
C VAL A 394 24.03 7.64 -8.07
N SER A 395 22.86 7.94 -8.65
CA SER A 395 22.32 9.30 -8.74
C SER A 395 21.19 9.60 -7.76
N TYR A 396 20.84 8.66 -6.86
CA TYR A 396 19.71 8.80 -5.98
C TYR A 396 20.13 9.20 -4.54
N PRO A 397 19.87 10.44 -4.08
CA PRO A 397 20.34 10.95 -2.78
C PRO A 397 19.93 10.10 -1.58
N LEU A 398 18.67 9.64 -1.50
CA LEU A 398 18.19 8.83 -0.37
C LEU A 398 19.06 7.60 -0.12
N LEU A 399 19.58 6.96 -1.16
CA LEU A 399 20.40 5.77 -1.01
C LEU A 399 21.68 6.05 -0.22
N TYR A 400 22.27 7.23 -0.43
CA TYR A 400 23.47 7.66 0.34
C TYR A 400 23.11 8.09 1.76
N TYR A 401 21.91 8.65 2.01
CA TYR A 401 21.44 8.92 3.36
C TYR A 401 21.19 7.62 4.14
N TYR A 402 20.56 6.63 3.53
CA TYR A 402 20.43 5.30 4.13
C TYR A 402 21.80 4.67 4.43
N LYS A 403 22.76 4.79 3.49
CA LYS A 403 24.12 4.32 3.70
C LYS A 403 24.79 5.08 4.85
N ALA A 404 24.70 6.40 4.87
CA ALA A 404 25.27 7.24 5.94
C ALA A 404 24.69 6.85 7.32
N TYR A 405 23.38 6.68 7.43
CA TYR A 405 22.74 6.28 8.67
C TYR A 405 23.28 4.92 9.18
N ASN A 406 23.41 3.93 8.31
CA ASN A 406 23.95 2.61 8.67
C ASN A 406 25.44 2.69 9.06
N LEU A 407 26.23 3.51 8.37
CA LEU A 407 27.65 3.74 8.72
C LEU A 407 27.78 4.41 10.11
N LEU A 408 26.92 5.36 10.42
CA LEU A 408 26.87 6.01 11.73
C LEU A 408 26.53 5.00 12.85
N LYS A 409 25.51 4.16 12.66
CA LYS A 409 25.16 3.08 13.59
C LYS A 409 26.28 2.05 13.74
N GLY A 410 27.03 1.76 12.67
CA GLY A 410 28.21 0.89 12.65
C GLY A 410 29.50 1.56 13.14
N LYS A 411 29.45 2.87 13.55
CA LYS A 411 30.61 3.65 14.03
C LYS A 411 31.73 3.83 13.01
N ASN A 412 31.42 3.76 11.72
CA ASN A 412 32.36 4.05 10.62
C ASN A 412 32.26 5.52 10.22
N THR A 413 33.05 6.38 10.84
CA THR A 413 32.98 7.85 10.68
C THR A 413 33.62 8.35 9.39
N THR A 414 34.56 7.62 8.80
CA THR A 414 35.31 8.09 7.62
C THR A 414 34.44 8.07 6.37
N GLU A 415 33.77 6.97 6.08
CA GLU A 415 32.87 6.85 4.93
C GLU A 415 31.56 7.60 5.13
N PHE A 416 31.13 7.81 6.38
CA PHE A 416 29.94 8.53 6.73
C PHE A 416 29.89 9.94 6.12
N GLN A 417 30.93 10.75 6.33
CA GLN A 417 30.98 12.11 5.80
C GLN A 417 30.99 12.12 4.27
N ALA A 418 31.74 11.22 3.65
CA ALA A 418 31.79 11.09 2.20
C ALA A 418 30.39 10.74 1.60
N CYS A 419 29.59 9.94 2.30
CA CYS A 419 28.21 9.64 1.87
C CYS A 419 27.30 10.88 1.96
N LEU A 420 27.40 11.68 3.01
CA LEU A 420 26.64 12.92 3.13
C LEU A 420 27.05 13.94 2.06
N ASP A 421 28.35 14.09 1.78
CA ASP A 421 28.85 14.98 0.73
C ASP A 421 28.36 14.52 -0.65
N LYS A 422 28.37 13.22 -0.89
CA LYS A 422 27.85 12.66 -2.13
C LYS A 422 26.34 12.92 -2.27
N ALA A 423 25.55 12.66 -1.24
CA ALA A 423 24.12 12.94 -1.25
C ALA A 423 23.82 14.42 -1.55
N ALA A 424 24.50 15.33 -0.86
CA ALA A 424 24.35 16.78 -1.02
C ALA A 424 24.72 17.28 -2.43
N SER A 425 25.59 16.55 -3.16
CA SER A 425 25.99 16.88 -4.53
C SER A 425 25.02 16.40 -5.62
N LEU A 426 24.01 15.61 -5.25
CA LEU A 426 23.07 15.01 -6.19
C LEU A 426 21.80 15.86 -6.36
N SER A 427 21.09 15.63 -7.46
CA SER A 427 19.83 16.31 -7.75
C SER A 427 18.75 15.95 -6.72
N PRO A 428 18.02 16.93 -6.15
CA PRO A 428 16.86 16.65 -5.30
C PRO A 428 15.63 16.20 -6.08
N LEU A 429 15.64 16.29 -7.40
CA LEU A 429 14.48 15.97 -8.24
C LEU A 429 14.20 14.47 -8.25
N ASN A 430 12.91 14.13 -8.30
CA ASN A 430 12.42 12.74 -8.34
C ASN A 430 12.86 11.90 -7.13
N ASN A 431 13.08 12.54 -6.00
CA ASN A 431 13.52 11.92 -4.75
C ASN A 431 12.51 12.22 -3.64
N TYR A 432 11.67 11.23 -3.34
CA TYR A 432 10.50 11.39 -2.49
C TYR A 432 10.57 10.46 -1.28
N PRO A 433 10.98 10.94 -0.10
CA PRO A 433 10.85 10.21 1.15
C PRO A 433 9.36 10.09 1.51
N PHE A 434 8.94 8.91 1.99
CA PHE A 434 7.54 8.67 2.39
C PHE A 434 7.40 7.71 3.58
N ARG A 435 8.49 7.04 3.98
CA ARG A 435 8.47 6.09 5.09
C ARG A 435 8.59 6.81 6.42
N ILE A 436 7.82 6.37 7.40
CA ILE A 436 7.84 6.97 8.73
C ILE A 436 9.20 6.80 9.43
N GLU A 437 9.90 5.70 9.14
CA GLU A 437 11.25 5.42 9.65
C GLU A 437 12.28 6.45 9.17
N GLU A 438 12.03 7.08 8.03
CA GLU A 438 12.90 8.13 7.48
C GLU A 438 12.89 9.40 8.33
N ILE A 439 11.88 9.62 9.20
CA ILE A 439 11.91 10.69 10.19
C ILE A 439 13.11 10.50 11.11
N VAL A 440 13.28 9.29 11.67
CA VAL A 440 14.39 8.96 12.57
C VAL A 440 15.71 9.03 11.83
N LEU A 441 15.76 8.54 10.59
CA LEU A 441 16.94 8.61 9.74
C LEU A 441 17.38 10.07 9.53
N PHE A 442 16.53 10.95 9.04
CA PHE A 442 16.87 12.34 8.73
C PHE A 442 17.18 13.15 9.99
N THR A 443 16.40 12.98 11.06
CA THR A 443 16.66 13.70 12.33
C THR A 443 17.99 13.28 12.93
N THR A 444 18.37 12.01 12.85
CA THR A 444 19.69 11.53 13.31
C THR A 444 20.82 12.14 12.47
N LEU A 445 20.69 12.16 11.14
CA LEU A 445 21.70 12.74 10.25
C LEU A 445 21.82 14.26 10.42
N LEU A 446 20.72 14.97 10.70
CA LEU A 446 20.72 16.40 10.99
C LEU A 446 21.41 16.75 12.33
N GLN A 447 21.48 15.83 13.30
CA GLN A 447 22.30 16.03 14.51
C GLN A 447 23.79 16.13 14.16
N GLU A 448 24.24 15.40 13.13
CA GLU A 448 25.63 15.41 12.66
C GLU A 448 25.92 16.54 11.65
N ARG A 449 24.91 16.95 10.87
CA ARG A 449 24.99 18.03 9.87
C ARG A 449 23.79 18.99 9.97
N PRO A 450 23.75 19.88 10.98
CA PRO A 450 22.58 20.72 11.26
C PRO A 450 22.23 21.72 10.14
N ASN A 451 23.16 22.04 9.26
CA ASN A 451 22.98 23.03 8.19
C ASN A 451 22.98 22.38 6.78
N ASP A 452 22.66 21.10 6.68
CA ASP A 452 22.57 20.44 5.35
C ASP A 452 21.22 20.79 4.70
N ALA A 453 21.26 21.60 3.65
CA ALA A 453 20.08 22.11 2.95
C ALA A 453 19.23 20.96 2.36
N LEU A 454 19.87 19.92 1.82
CA LEU A 454 19.16 18.81 1.17
C LEU A 454 18.50 17.88 2.19
N LEU A 455 19.15 17.63 3.35
CA LEU A 455 18.54 16.90 4.47
C LEU A 455 17.30 17.63 4.98
N HIS A 456 17.38 18.93 5.21
CA HIS A 456 16.23 19.73 5.62
C HIS A 456 15.12 19.71 4.57
N TYR A 457 15.45 19.81 3.28
CA TYR A 457 14.47 19.73 2.20
C TYR A 457 13.73 18.39 2.19
N HIS A 458 14.44 17.27 2.32
CA HIS A 458 13.83 15.94 2.33
C HIS A 458 12.99 15.69 3.57
N LEU A 459 13.48 16.06 4.75
CA LEU A 459 12.69 15.96 5.98
C LEU A 459 11.46 16.86 5.92
N GLY A 460 11.57 18.07 5.38
CA GLY A 460 10.44 18.95 5.15
C GLY A 460 9.38 18.33 4.23
N ASN A 461 9.80 17.71 3.13
CA ASN A 461 8.90 16.99 2.22
C ASN A 461 8.18 15.84 2.93
N LEU A 462 8.92 15.03 3.70
CA LEU A 462 8.36 13.90 4.44
C LEU A 462 7.35 14.36 5.49
N LEU A 463 7.71 15.32 6.34
CA LEU A 463 6.83 15.82 7.39
C LEU A 463 5.57 16.47 6.82
N TYR A 464 5.70 17.24 5.74
CA TYR A 464 4.56 17.86 5.08
C TYR A 464 3.62 16.79 4.47
N TYR A 465 4.17 15.76 3.83
CA TYR A 465 3.44 14.60 3.31
C TYR A 465 2.68 13.85 4.43
N LEU A 466 3.33 13.63 5.58
CA LEU A 466 2.73 12.95 6.73
C LEU A 466 1.72 13.83 7.50
N GLY A 467 1.44 15.07 7.05
CA GLY A 467 0.46 15.97 7.66
C GLY A 467 1.00 16.84 8.79
N GLN A 468 2.33 16.88 8.99
CA GLN A 468 3.02 17.81 9.89
C GLN A 468 3.42 19.08 9.12
N LYS A 469 2.42 19.83 8.63
CA LYS A 469 2.63 20.93 7.66
C LYS A 469 3.51 22.06 8.19
N GLU A 470 3.31 22.43 9.45
CA GLU A 470 4.08 23.49 10.09
C GLU A 470 5.55 23.10 10.22
N SER A 471 5.84 21.90 10.74
CA SER A 471 7.20 21.39 10.87
C SER A 471 7.85 21.19 9.49
N GLY A 472 7.09 20.72 8.51
CA GLY A 472 7.57 20.61 7.12
C GLY A 472 7.99 21.95 6.53
N LEU A 473 7.16 22.98 6.73
CA LEU A 473 7.47 24.36 6.31
C LEU A 473 8.72 24.92 7.02
N GLU A 474 8.87 24.67 8.32
CA GLU A 474 10.04 25.07 9.10
C GLU A 474 11.33 24.45 8.54
N HIS A 475 11.32 23.17 8.22
CA HIS A 475 12.47 22.51 7.59
C HIS A 475 12.77 23.06 6.19
N TRP A 476 11.76 23.39 5.37
CA TRP A 476 12.00 24.05 4.09
C TRP A 476 12.61 25.46 4.25
N LEU A 477 12.21 26.20 5.30
CA LEU A 477 12.83 27.48 5.63
C LEU A 477 14.30 27.30 5.95
N HIS A 478 14.66 26.35 6.83
CA HIS A 478 16.06 26.01 7.13
C HIS A 478 16.84 25.61 5.86
N ALA A 479 16.24 24.84 4.96
CA ALA A 479 16.88 24.50 3.68
C ALA A 479 17.21 25.74 2.84
N THR A 480 16.29 26.75 2.80
CA THR A 480 16.53 28.01 2.08
C THR A 480 17.51 28.95 2.79
N GLU A 481 17.69 28.83 4.09
CA GLU A 481 18.69 29.57 4.86
C GLU A 481 20.09 28.98 4.64
N ALA A 482 20.19 27.67 4.66
CA ALA A 482 21.44 26.93 4.42
C ALA A 482 21.95 27.08 2.98
N ASP A 483 21.04 27.06 2.00
CA ASP A 483 21.34 27.33 0.58
C ASP A 483 20.37 28.37 -0.01
N PRO A 484 20.76 29.65 -0.08
CA PRO A 484 19.96 30.70 -0.69
C PRO A 484 19.60 30.50 -2.17
N ALA A 485 20.34 29.66 -2.90
CA ALA A 485 20.11 29.37 -4.30
C ALA A 485 19.22 28.13 -4.53
N PHE A 486 18.75 27.48 -3.44
CA PHE A 486 17.93 26.28 -3.53
C PHE A 486 16.49 26.58 -3.97
N ALA A 487 16.29 26.73 -5.27
CA ALA A 487 15.04 27.18 -5.90
C ALA A 487 13.83 26.34 -5.50
N ILE A 488 13.96 24.99 -5.49
CA ILE A 488 12.84 24.09 -5.18
C ILE A 488 12.43 24.15 -3.70
N ALA A 489 13.38 24.37 -2.79
CA ALA A 489 13.06 24.59 -1.38
C ALA A 489 12.32 25.93 -1.20
N ALA A 490 12.78 27.00 -1.84
CA ALA A 490 12.09 28.29 -1.83
C ALA A 490 10.68 28.20 -2.43
N ARG A 491 10.50 27.44 -3.51
CA ARG A 491 9.16 27.14 -4.08
C ARG A 491 8.27 26.46 -3.06
N ASN A 492 8.76 25.45 -2.33
CA ASN A 492 7.99 24.74 -1.32
C ASN A 492 7.61 25.64 -0.14
N VAL A 493 8.50 26.55 0.29
CA VAL A 493 8.17 27.59 1.29
C VAL A 493 7.06 28.50 0.78
N GLY A 494 7.15 28.96 -0.48
CA GLY A 494 6.10 29.77 -1.12
C GLY A 494 4.76 29.05 -1.14
N PHE A 495 4.76 27.78 -1.53
CA PHE A 495 3.57 26.92 -1.51
C PHE A 495 2.99 26.77 -0.09
N GLY A 496 3.84 26.47 0.90
CA GLY A 496 3.42 26.30 2.29
C GLY A 496 2.75 27.56 2.86
N TYR A 497 3.33 28.74 2.64
CA TYR A 497 2.71 30.01 3.04
C TYR A 497 1.42 30.30 2.26
N GLY A 498 1.33 29.93 0.99
CA GLY A 498 0.10 30.03 0.21
C GLY A 498 -1.04 29.19 0.81
N CYS A 499 -0.74 27.98 1.25
CA CYS A 499 -1.70 27.10 1.95
C CYS A 499 -2.15 27.68 3.31
N LEU A 500 -1.30 28.45 3.98
CA LEU A 500 -1.62 29.19 5.23
C LEU A 500 -2.29 30.54 4.97
N ASN A 501 -2.56 30.88 3.71
CA ASN A 501 -3.11 32.17 3.27
C ASN A 501 -2.23 33.40 3.65
N ASP A 502 -0.92 33.19 3.89
CA ASP A 502 0.08 34.27 4.04
C ASP A 502 0.64 34.61 2.65
N LEU A 503 -0.18 35.31 1.86
CA LEU A 503 0.11 35.57 0.46
C LEU A 503 1.34 36.46 0.25
N GLU A 504 1.64 37.35 1.20
CA GLU A 504 2.83 38.21 1.14
C GLU A 504 4.12 37.40 1.20
N LYS A 505 4.23 36.52 2.20
CA LYS A 505 5.38 35.61 2.29
C LYS A 505 5.42 34.64 1.14
N SER A 506 4.27 34.12 0.72
CA SER A 506 4.17 33.25 -0.44
C SER A 506 4.78 33.89 -1.69
N MET A 507 4.36 35.10 -2.05
CA MET A 507 4.92 35.85 -3.18
C MET A 507 6.44 36.04 -3.05
N LYS A 508 6.89 36.47 -1.88
CA LYS A 508 8.32 36.69 -1.60
C LYS A 508 9.17 35.44 -1.88
N TYR A 509 8.71 34.27 -1.45
CA TYR A 509 9.47 33.03 -1.63
C TYR A 509 9.35 32.47 -3.04
N TYR A 510 8.22 32.64 -3.73
CA TYR A 510 8.14 32.33 -5.16
C TYR A 510 9.06 33.22 -6.00
N ASP A 511 9.17 34.51 -5.71
CA ASP A 511 10.11 35.42 -6.38
C ASP A 511 11.56 34.99 -6.13
N ARG A 512 11.88 34.57 -4.90
CA ARG A 512 13.20 34.00 -4.58
C ARG A 512 13.46 32.74 -5.41
N ALA A 513 12.48 31.84 -5.54
CA ALA A 513 12.60 30.62 -6.35
C ALA A 513 12.84 30.93 -7.82
N ILE A 514 12.09 31.90 -8.39
CA ILE A 514 12.25 32.33 -9.78
C ILE A 514 13.62 32.98 -10.01
N ASN A 515 14.10 33.80 -9.08
CA ASN A 515 15.43 34.40 -9.17
C ASN A 515 16.55 33.36 -9.16
N ALA A 516 16.39 32.28 -8.36
CA ALA A 516 17.34 31.17 -8.30
C ALA A 516 17.24 30.25 -9.53
N ASN A 517 16.05 30.06 -10.10
CA ASN A 517 15.83 29.27 -11.32
C ASN A 517 14.85 29.95 -12.28
N PRO A 518 15.30 30.94 -13.07
CA PRO A 518 14.44 31.70 -13.96
C PRO A 518 13.96 30.90 -15.20
N ASN A 519 14.45 29.69 -15.40
CA ASN A 519 14.14 28.86 -16.57
C ASN A 519 13.03 27.83 -16.33
N ASP A 520 12.43 27.83 -15.14
CA ASP A 520 11.36 26.90 -14.78
C ASP A 520 9.97 27.56 -15.00
N PRO A 521 9.19 27.13 -15.99
CA PRO A 521 7.88 27.70 -16.28
C PRO A 521 6.83 27.40 -15.22
N LEU A 522 6.99 26.32 -14.45
CA LEU A 522 6.06 25.96 -13.37
C LEU A 522 6.09 26.98 -12.24
N LEU A 523 7.28 27.50 -11.90
CA LEU A 523 7.42 28.57 -10.89
C LEU A 523 6.63 29.81 -11.29
N LEU A 524 6.64 30.17 -12.57
CA LEU A 524 5.89 31.31 -13.09
C LEU A 524 4.39 31.09 -13.02
N THR A 525 3.93 29.88 -13.37
CA THR A 525 2.53 29.50 -13.33
C THR A 525 1.98 29.48 -11.89
N GLU A 526 2.69 28.83 -10.99
CA GLU A 526 2.29 28.71 -9.58
C GLU A 526 2.30 30.08 -8.87
N SER A 527 3.36 30.85 -9.06
CA SER A 527 3.46 32.18 -8.47
C SER A 527 2.36 33.11 -9.00
N ASP A 528 2.03 33.08 -10.30
CA ASP A 528 0.96 33.92 -10.85
C ASP A 528 -0.40 33.62 -10.21
N LYS A 529 -0.70 32.35 -9.86
CA LYS A 529 -1.90 32.00 -9.09
C LYS A 529 -1.91 32.66 -7.71
N ILE A 530 -0.77 32.72 -7.02
CA ILE A 530 -0.64 33.39 -5.73
C ILE A 530 -0.81 34.90 -5.87
N TYR A 531 -0.20 35.53 -6.90
CA TYR A 531 -0.38 36.95 -7.20
C TYR A 531 -1.83 37.30 -7.52
N GLU A 532 -2.56 36.40 -8.21
CA GLU A 532 -4.00 36.54 -8.46
C GLU A 532 -4.82 36.51 -7.17
N GLN A 533 -4.55 35.53 -6.29
CA GLN A 533 -5.20 35.42 -4.98
C GLN A 533 -4.93 36.65 -4.10
N ALA A 534 -3.75 37.24 -4.22
CA ALA A 534 -3.35 38.49 -3.54
C ALA A 534 -3.97 39.74 -4.18
N ASN A 535 -4.85 39.59 -5.19
CA ASN A 535 -5.48 40.69 -5.93
C ASN A 535 -4.49 41.64 -6.60
N VAL A 536 -3.31 41.16 -7.01
CA VAL A 536 -2.37 41.95 -7.79
C VAL A 536 -2.97 42.24 -9.17
N PRO A 537 -2.96 43.51 -9.65
CA PRO A 537 -3.57 43.90 -10.91
C PRO A 537 -3.10 43.05 -12.09
N ALA A 538 -4.04 42.68 -12.99
CA ALA A 538 -3.74 41.87 -14.18
C ALA A 538 -2.62 42.46 -15.05
N THR A 539 -2.56 43.78 -15.16
CA THR A 539 -1.50 44.48 -15.90
C THR A 539 -0.09 44.27 -15.31
N GLN A 540 0.03 44.21 -13.98
CA GLN A 540 1.31 43.96 -13.33
C GLN A 540 1.71 42.47 -13.47
N ARG A 541 0.73 41.56 -13.36
CA ARG A 541 0.91 40.12 -13.55
C ARG A 541 1.33 39.83 -14.99
N LEU A 542 0.67 40.44 -15.97
CA LEU A 542 1.03 40.32 -17.38
C LEU A 542 2.48 40.76 -17.63
N LYS A 543 2.85 41.95 -17.19
CA LYS A 543 4.22 42.47 -17.32
C LYS A 543 5.27 41.51 -16.73
N ARG A 544 4.94 40.90 -15.62
CA ARG A 544 5.81 39.88 -14.95
C ARG A 544 6.00 38.65 -15.84
N LEU A 545 4.94 38.08 -16.42
CA LEU A 545 5.04 36.94 -17.33
C LEU A 545 5.76 37.30 -18.64
N GLU A 546 5.49 38.48 -19.20
CA GLU A 546 6.17 39.00 -20.40
C GLU A 546 7.68 39.17 -20.20
N SER A 547 8.14 39.58 -19.01
CA SER A 547 9.58 39.67 -18.69
C SER A 547 10.28 38.31 -18.73
N HIS A 548 9.53 37.20 -18.64
CA HIS A 548 10.02 35.83 -18.72
C HIS A 548 9.46 35.05 -19.94
N LEU A 549 9.09 35.75 -21.01
CA LEU A 549 8.33 35.19 -22.16
C LEU A 549 8.96 33.91 -22.74
N LYS A 550 10.30 33.85 -22.85
CA LYS A 550 11.01 32.66 -23.34
C LYS A 550 10.78 31.43 -22.48
N THR A 551 10.64 31.61 -21.16
CA THR A 551 10.36 30.55 -20.21
C THR A 551 8.89 30.19 -20.22
N VAL A 552 8.00 31.18 -20.24
CA VAL A 552 6.54 30.98 -20.31
C VAL A 552 6.17 30.11 -21.54
N MET A 553 6.78 30.38 -22.69
CA MET A 553 6.52 29.62 -23.94
C MET A 553 6.97 28.16 -23.92
N LYS A 554 7.59 27.67 -22.84
CA LYS A 554 8.03 26.26 -22.70
C LYS A 554 6.96 25.34 -22.11
N HIS A 555 5.85 25.87 -21.58
CA HIS A 555 4.86 25.06 -20.87
C HIS A 555 3.44 25.62 -21.09
N ASP A 556 2.52 24.74 -21.48
CA ASP A 556 1.16 25.09 -21.86
C ASP A 556 0.40 25.87 -20.77
N ASP A 557 0.51 25.45 -19.50
CA ASP A 557 -0.16 26.15 -18.39
C ASP A 557 0.33 27.59 -18.22
N ALA A 558 1.63 27.84 -18.42
CA ALA A 558 2.20 29.18 -18.35
C ALA A 558 1.71 30.05 -19.53
N VAL A 559 1.64 29.46 -20.73
CA VAL A 559 1.07 30.10 -21.91
C VAL A 559 -0.42 30.43 -21.71
N MET A 560 -1.19 29.50 -21.15
CA MET A 560 -2.61 29.71 -20.85
C MET A 560 -2.82 30.84 -19.83
N ARG A 561 -1.97 30.97 -18.83
CA ARG A 561 -1.97 32.09 -17.87
C ARG A 561 -1.71 33.41 -18.58
N LEU A 562 -0.71 33.47 -19.47
CA LEU A 562 -0.39 34.64 -20.27
C LEU A 562 -1.59 35.06 -21.15
N LEU A 563 -2.18 34.13 -21.90
CA LEU A 563 -3.33 34.38 -22.76
C LEU A 563 -4.55 34.87 -21.98
N THR A 564 -4.81 34.29 -20.81
CA THR A 564 -5.89 34.72 -19.92
C THR A 564 -5.72 36.18 -19.51
N LEU A 565 -4.50 36.58 -19.12
CA LEU A 565 -4.21 37.95 -18.71
C LEU A 565 -4.33 38.93 -19.89
N LEU A 566 -3.85 38.56 -21.08
CA LEU A 566 -4.02 39.35 -22.29
C LEU A 566 -5.51 39.57 -22.64
N SER A 567 -6.33 38.51 -22.51
CA SER A 567 -7.77 38.61 -22.72
C SER A 567 -8.45 39.54 -21.71
N LEU A 568 -8.11 39.41 -20.41
CA LEU A 568 -8.70 40.23 -19.34
C LEU A 568 -8.38 41.71 -19.43
N ILE A 569 -7.25 42.10 -20.07
CA ILE A 569 -6.84 43.50 -20.20
C ILE A 569 -7.41 44.13 -21.43
N HIS A 570 -7.78 43.32 -22.44
CA HIS A 570 -8.35 43.82 -23.71
C HIS A 570 -9.89 43.77 -23.75
N ILE A 571 -10.56 43.31 -22.68
CA ILE A 571 -12.00 43.43 -22.48
C ILE A 571 -12.30 44.69 -21.67
#